data_209b80d606ca181df1a597af940172dc
#
_entry.id   209b80d606ca181df1a597af940172dc
#
_cell.length_a   1.000
_cell.length_b   1.000
_cell.length_c   1.000
_cell.angle_alpha   90.00
_cell.angle_beta   90.00
_cell.angle_gamma   90.00
#
_symmetry.space_group_name_H-M   'P 1'
#
loop_
_entity.id
_entity.type
_entity.pdbx_description
1 polymer ?
#
loop_
_entity_poly.entity_id
_entity_poly.type
_entity_poly.pdbx_seq_one_letter_code
_entity_poly.pdbx_strand_id
1 'polypeptide(L)'
;MARRVPHVARYRLGFRGVSLAFHRVWPIVSVEELAMWMILSRTGFLSVVVPRNQKTGEIEHDRLMVRARKREHLELLRSQHTVLTGVRILRSPDHADYRWRILVPRSDFADVVREIVERLDVTNVKSDGHAHEAETGRDFVSALHACHALFARLQDLEDGEPDE
;
A
#
# COMPACT_ATOMS: atom_id res chain seq x y z
N MET A 1 -30.64 18.59 -1.67
CA MET A 1 -30.29 18.33 -3.09
C MET A 1 -29.61 16.96 -3.17
N ALA A 2 -30.35 15.95 -3.60
CA ALA A 2 -29.85 14.58 -3.69
C ALA A 2 -29.21 14.39 -5.08
N ARG A 3 -27.91 14.03 -5.12
CA ARG A 3 -27.21 13.66 -6.35
C ARG A 3 -27.60 12.23 -6.76
N ARG A 4 -28.19 12.12 -7.95
CA ARG A 4 -28.54 10.83 -8.57
C ARG A 4 -27.29 10.09 -9.00
N VAL A 5 -27.20 8.80 -8.62
CA VAL A 5 -26.24 7.84 -9.14
C VAL A 5 -26.65 7.45 -10.56
N PRO A 6 -25.75 7.40 -11.55
CA PRO A 6 -26.13 7.04 -12.91
C PRO A 6 -26.53 5.56 -13.03
N HIS A 7 -27.66 5.35 -13.73
CA HIS A 7 -28.22 4.05 -14.08
C HIS A 7 -27.26 3.24 -14.97
N VAL A 8 -26.99 2.00 -14.56
CA VAL A 8 -26.33 0.98 -15.38
C VAL A 8 -27.31 0.58 -16.49
N ALA A 9 -26.96 0.87 -17.75
CA ALA A 9 -27.74 0.49 -18.91
C ALA A 9 -27.73 -1.05 -19.07
N ARG A 10 -28.92 -1.66 -18.96
CA ARG A 10 -29.13 -3.08 -19.30
C ARG A 10 -29.36 -3.19 -20.80
N TYR A 11 -28.41 -3.69 -21.54
CA TYR A 11 -28.63 -4.12 -22.94
C TYR A 11 -29.32 -5.48 -22.95
N ARG A 12 -30.58 -5.48 -23.40
CA ARG A 12 -31.37 -6.68 -23.65
C ARG A 12 -31.17 -7.07 -25.11
N LEU A 13 -30.26 -8.01 -25.40
CA LEU A 13 -30.20 -8.70 -26.68
C LEU A 13 -31.10 -9.92 -26.58
N GLY A 14 -32.15 -9.94 -27.41
CA GLY A 14 -33.14 -11.02 -27.49
C GLY A 14 -32.57 -12.27 -28.14
N PHE A 15 -32.07 -13.19 -27.32
CA PHE A 15 -31.92 -14.58 -27.69
C PHE A 15 -32.50 -15.44 -26.58
N ARG A 16 -33.26 -16.46 -26.97
CA ARG A 16 -34.02 -17.34 -26.09
C ARG A 16 -33.16 -17.93 -24.99
N GLY A 17 -33.46 -17.64 -23.77
CA GLY A 17 -33.41 -18.58 -22.67
C GLY A 17 -32.04 -18.91 -22.05
N VAL A 18 -31.00 -18.08 -22.16
CA VAL A 18 -29.78 -18.25 -21.33
C VAL A 18 -29.45 -16.93 -20.64
N SER A 19 -29.70 -16.86 -19.35
CA SER A 19 -29.21 -15.77 -18.51
C SER A 19 -27.71 -15.95 -18.30
N LEU A 20 -26.92 -15.40 -19.24
CA LEU A 20 -25.49 -15.24 -19.02
C LEU A 20 -25.28 -14.09 -18.05
N ALA A 21 -25.15 -14.40 -16.76
CA ALA A 21 -24.53 -13.53 -15.81
C ALA A 21 -23.09 -13.30 -16.29
N PHE A 22 -22.85 -12.16 -16.96
CA PHE A 22 -21.49 -11.69 -17.21
C PHE A 22 -20.88 -11.33 -15.85
N HIS A 23 -20.35 -12.31 -15.15
CA HIS A 23 -19.26 -12.05 -14.22
C HIS A 23 -18.13 -11.51 -15.10
N ARG A 24 -17.78 -10.25 -14.96
CA ARG A 24 -16.49 -9.74 -15.41
C ARG A 24 -15.44 -10.58 -14.69
N VAL A 25 -15.09 -11.70 -15.30
CA VAL A 25 -13.84 -12.37 -14.98
C VAL A 25 -12.78 -11.42 -15.53
N TRP A 26 -12.23 -10.59 -14.65
CA TRP A 26 -10.95 -9.97 -14.93
C TRP A 26 -10.05 -11.15 -15.27
N PRO A 27 -9.32 -11.13 -16.42
CA PRO A 27 -8.29 -12.13 -16.61
C PRO A 27 -7.46 -12.11 -15.34
N ILE A 28 -7.33 -13.27 -14.69
CA ILE A 28 -6.35 -13.44 -13.63
C ILE A 28 -5.03 -13.19 -14.32
N VAL A 29 -4.61 -11.91 -14.34
CA VAL A 29 -3.23 -11.56 -14.65
C VAL A 29 -2.46 -12.40 -13.65
N SER A 30 -1.63 -13.31 -14.12
CA SER A 30 -0.71 -14.04 -13.28
C SER A 30 -0.09 -12.99 -12.35
N VAL A 31 -0.36 -13.09 -11.05
CA VAL A 31 0.10 -12.09 -10.08
C VAL A 31 1.59 -12.33 -9.92
N GLU A 32 2.34 -11.94 -10.95
CA GLU A 32 3.79 -11.94 -10.92
C GLU A 32 4.20 -10.84 -9.95
N GLU A 33 4.57 -11.27 -8.75
CA GLU A 33 5.35 -10.56 -7.72
C GLU A 33 5.08 -9.05 -7.57
N LEU A 34 3.85 -8.66 -7.20
CA LEU A 34 3.55 -7.28 -6.83
C LEU A 34 4.24 -6.96 -5.50
N ALA A 35 5.21 -6.06 -5.54
CA ALA A 35 5.76 -5.41 -4.36
C ALA A 35 5.09 -4.05 -4.18
N MET A 36 4.88 -3.63 -2.92
CA MET A 36 4.22 -2.38 -2.63
C MET A 36 5.08 -1.52 -1.70
N TRP A 37 5.20 -0.24 -2.04
CA TRP A 37 5.69 0.78 -1.13
C TRP A 37 4.52 1.63 -0.64
N MET A 38 4.51 1.92 0.65
CA MET A 38 3.53 2.80 1.29
C MET A 38 4.26 3.93 1.99
N ILE A 39 3.87 5.16 1.67
CA ILE A 39 4.34 6.36 2.35
C ILE A 39 3.13 6.94 3.07
N LEU A 40 3.15 6.85 4.40
CA LEU A 40 2.06 7.26 5.28
C LEU A 40 2.57 8.37 6.18
N SER A 41 2.01 9.57 6.08
CA SER A 41 2.45 10.77 6.78
C SER A 41 2.52 10.61 8.30
N ARG A 42 1.63 9.81 8.88
CA ARG A 42 1.51 9.56 10.33
C ARG A 42 2.12 8.24 10.78
N THR A 43 2.75 7.47 9.87
CA THR A 43 3.30 6.15 10.20
C THR A 43 4.74 6.01 9.73
N GLY A 44 5.03 6.45 8.50
CA GLY A 44 6.35 6.36 7.92
C GLY A 44 6.38 5.66 6.55
N PHE A 45 7.58 5.18 6.17
CA PHE A 45 7.80 4.47 4.92
C PHE A 45 7.86 2.95 5.17
N LEU A 46 7.02 2.22 4.45
CA LEU A 46 6.88 0.78 4.52
C LEU A 46 7.11 0.13 3.15
N SER A 47 7.77 -1.02 3.14
CA SER A 47 7.89 -1.90 1.98
C SER A 47 7.18 -3.21 2.27
N VAL A 48 6.23 -3.59 1.44
CA VAL A 48 5.40 -4.78 1.64
C VAL A 48 5.68 -5.77 0.52
N VAL A 49 6.03 -6.99 0.90
CA VAL A 49 6.36 -8.08 -0.03
C VAL A 49 5.83 -9.42 0.50
N VAL A 50 5.76 -10.40 -0.37
CA VAL A 50 5.52 -11.80 0.02
C VAL A 50 6.80 -12.39 0.57
N PRO A 51 6.80 -13.03 1.76
CA PRO A 51 7.98 -13.68 2.30
C PRO A 51 8.28 -15.00 1.57
N ARG A 52 9.55 -15.40 1.60
CA ARG A 52 9.99 -16.76 1.24
C ARG A 52 10.33 -17.53 2.51
N ASN A 53 9.95 -18.78 2.55
CA ASN A 53 10.39 -19.69 3.60
C ASN A 53 11.92 -19.88 3.48
N GLN A 54 12.64 -19.55 4.53
CA GLN A 54 14.11 -19.58 4.50
C GLN A 54 14.69 -21.01 4.37
N LYS A 55 13.91 -22.05 4.73
CA LYS A 55 14.35 -23.44 4.67
C LYS A 55 14.02 -24.11 3.33
N THR A 56 12.82 -23.85 2.78
CA THR A 56 12.35 -24.50 1.54
C THR A 56 12.53 -23.62 0.31
N GLY A 57 12.69 -22.30 0.48
CA GLY A 57 12.71 -21.33 -0.61
C GLY A 57 11.33 -21.01 -1.21
N GLU A 58 10.27 -21.67 -0.72
CA GLU A 58 8.90 -21.49 -1.20
C GLU A 58 8.31 -20.13 -0.82
N ILE A 59 7.45 -19.60 -1.67
CA ILE A 59 6.74 -18.34 -1.42
C ILE A 59 5.55 -18.60 -0.49
N GLU A 60 5.44 -17.84 0.60
CA GLU A 60 4.35 -17.93 1.57
C GLU A 60 3.20 -16.98 1.19
N HIS A 61 2.34 -17.39 0.26
CA HIS A 61 1.29 -16.54 -0.31
C HIS A 61 0.20 -16.07 0.67
N ASP A 62 0.02 -16.76 1.79
CA ASP A 62 -0.95 -16.45 2.85
C ASP A 62 -0.46 -15.35 3.81
N ARG A 63 0.82 -14.99 3.71
CA ARG A 63 1.46 -14.01 4.59
C ARG A 63 2.07 -12.86 3.82
N LEU A 64 2.26 -11.74 4.52
CA LEU A 64 3.03 -10.59 4.05
C LEU A 64 4.15 -10.27 5.02
N MET A 65 5.25 -9.78 4.45
CA MET A 65 6.36 -9.22 5.19
C MET A 65 6.34 -7.70 5.00
N VAL A 66 6.00 -6.99 6.08
CA VAL A 66 6.05 -5.52 6.12
C VAL A 66 7.38 -5.10 6.71
N ARG A 67 8.13 -4.31 5.96
CA ARG A 67 9.51 -3.92 6.27
C ARG A 67 9.63 -2.42 6.43
N ALA A 68 10.51 -1.99 7.33
CA ALA A 68 10.85 -0.59 7.51
C ALA A 68 12.36 -0.41 7.76
N ARG A 69 12.88 0.78 7.43
CA ARG A 69 14.26 1.18 7.75
C ARG A 69 14.39 1.62 9.21
N LYS A 70 13.33 2.24 9.75
CA LYS A 70 13.22 2.64 11.16
C LYS A 70 12.25 1.71 11.91
N ARG A 71 12.58 1.34 13.13
CA ARG A 71 11.75 0.49 13.99
C ARG A 71 10.45 1.19 14.36
N GLU A 72 10.57 2.47 14.62
CA GLU A 72 9.48 3.36 15.02
C GLU A 72 8.30 3.34 14.02
N HIS A 73 8.58 3.23 12.72
CA HIS A 73 7.53 3.13 11.70
C HIS A 73 6.65 1.86 11.87
N LEU A 74 7.24 0.74 12.28
CA LEU A 74 6.47 -0.48 12.56
C LEU A 74 5.78 -0.42 13.93
N GLU A 75 6.36 0.29 14.89
CA GLU A 75 5.73 0.54 16.20
C GLU A 75 4.49 1.42 16.05
N LEU A 76 4.59 2.51 15.27
CA LEU A 76 3.45 3.37 14.94
C LEU A 76 2.35 2.59 14.19
N LEU A 77 2.71 1.81 13.17
CA LEU A 77 1.74 0.97 12.45
C LEU A 77 1.00 0.04 13.41
N ARG A 78 1.71 -0.63 14.32
CA ARG A 78 1.11 -1.54 15.31
C ARG A 78 0.22 -0.82 16.32
N SER A 79 0.59 0.38 16.75
CA SER A 79 -0.20 1.15 17.72
C SER A 79 -1.50 1.69 17.12
N GLN A 80 -1.52 1.91 15.82
CA GLN A 80 -2.68 2.46 15.09
C GLN A 80 -3.71 1.39 14.67
N HIS A 81 -3.33 0.09 14.66
CA HIS A 81 -4.15 -1.00 14.17
C HIS A 81 -4.21 -2.17 15.16
N THR A 82 -5.38 -2.40 15.75
CA THR A 82 -5.59 -3.43 16.78
C THR A 82 -5.30 -4.85 16.31
N VAL A 83 -5.56 -5.15 15.02
CA VAL A 83 -5.26 -6.45 14.40
C VAL A 83 -3.76 -6.79 14.42
N LEU A 84 -2.90 -5.78 14.56
CA LEU A 84 -1.43 -5.95 14.67
C LEU A 84 -0.93 -6.01 16.12
N THR A 85 -1.83 -5.96 17.11
CA THR A 85 -1.45 -6.03 18.52
C THR A 85 -0.72 -7.35 18.80
N GLY A 86 0.45 -7.27 19.45
CA GLY A 86 1.27 -8.45 19.76
C GLY A 86 2.11 -8.99 18.61
N VAL A 87 1.96 -8.51 17.37
CA VAL A 87 2.83 -8.90 16.27
C VAL A 87 4.28 -8.51 16.57
N ARG A 88 5.19 -9.49 16.50
CA ARG A 88 6.60 -9.29 16.87
C ARG A 88 7.35 -8.51 15.78
N ILE A 89 8.04 -7.43 16.16
CA ILE A 89 9.00 -6.75 15.30
C ILE A 89 10.32 -7.51 15.35
N LEU A 90 10.79 -7.94 14.17
CA LEU A 90 12.02 -8.69 13.98
C LEU A 90 13.11 -7.78 13.41
N ARG A 91 14.36 -8.00 13.84
CA ARG A 91 15.53 -7.37 13.24
C ARG A 91 16.05 -8.23 12.09
N SER A 92 16.34 -7.60 10.95
CA SER A 92 17.03 -8.22 9.81
C SER A 92 18.54 -8.26 10.05
N PRO A 93 19.30 -9.10 9.30
CA PRO A 93 20.75 -9.00 9.25
C PRO A 93 21.21 -7.58 8.88
N ASP A 94 22.39 -7.17 9.32
CA ASP A 94 22.89 -5.79 9.18
C ASP A 94 23.10 -5.35 7.72
N HIS A 95 23.30 -6.29 6.80
CA HIS A 95 23.42 -6.03 5.36
C HIS A 95 22.07 -5.90 4.62
N ALA A 96 20.94 -6.06 5.31
CA ALA A 96 19.62 -5.96 4.68
C ALA A 96 19.21 -4.50 4.48
N ASP A 97 18.62 -4.17 3.33
CA ASP A 97 18.11 -2.84 3.00
C ASP A 97 17.08 -2.31 4.01
N TYR A 98 16.30 -3.21 4.58
CA TYR A 98 15.30 -2.93 5.61
C TYR A 98 15.67 -3.63 6.89
N ARG A 99 16.06 -2.87 7.89
CA ARG A 99 16.54 -3.39 9.18
C ARG A 99 15.45 -4.03 10.02
N TRP A 100 14.20 -3.61 9.85
CA TRP A 100 13.08 -4.04 10.67
C TRP A 100 11.97 -4.63 9.85
N ARG A 101 11.29 -5.66 10.37
CA ARG A 101 10.18 -6.33 9.70
C ARG A 101 9.18 -6.91 10.67
N ILE A 102 7.93 -7.05 10.21
CA ILE A 102 6.90 -7.88 10.81
C ILE A 102 6.41 -8.89 9.76
N LEU A 103 5.93 -10.04 10.23
CA LEU A 103 5.24 -11.03 9.41
C LEU A 103 3.80 -11.10 9.87
N VAL A 104 2.87 -10.91 8.95
CA VAL A 104 1.45 -10.82 9.24
C VAL A 104 0.65 -11.69 8.27
N PRO A 105 -0.51 -12.25 8.66
CA PRO A 105 -1.45 -12.83 7.71
C PRO A 105 -1.83 -11.81 6.64
N ARG A 106 -1.99 -12.26 5.41
CA ARG A 106 -2.39 -11.37 4.30
C ARG A 106 -3.75 -10.72 4.54
N SER A 107 -4.70 -11.45 5.12
CA SER A 107 -6.02 -10.93 5.53
C SER A 107 -5.90 -9.75 6.48
N ASP A 108 -5.12 -9.91 7.53
CA ASP A 108 -4.95 -8.90 8.57
C ASP A 108 -4.34 -7.61 8.02
N PHE A 109 -3.35 -7.75 7.11
CA PHE A 109 -2.77 -6.58 6.47
C PHE A 109 -3.71 -5.93 5.45
N ALA A 110 -4.57 -6.71 4.78
CA ALA A 110 -5.63 -6.17 3.94
C ALA A 110 -6.63 -5.33 4.75
N ASP A 111 -6.97 -5.77 5.97
CA ASP A 111 -7.80 -5.01 6.90
C ASP A 111 -7.12 -3.70 7.33
N VAL A 112 -5.82 -3.73 7.63
CA VAL A 112 -5.02 -2.53 7.92
C VAL A 112 -5.09 -1.52 6.76
N VAL A 113 -4.88 -1.97 5.51
CA VAL A 113 -4.93 -1.10 4.34
C VAL A 113 -6.33 -0.52 4.13
N ARG A 114 -7.37 -1.33 4.33
CA ARG A 114 -8.77 -0.86 4.28
C ARG A 114 -9.03 0.23 5.32
N GLU A 115 -8.65 0.02 6.59
CA GLU A 115 -8.79 1.03 7.65
C GLU A 115 -8.05 2.32 7.31
N ILE A 116 -6.82 2.24 6.76
CA ILE A 116 -6.07 3.42 6.33
C ILE A 116 -6.86 4.20 5.29
N VAL A 117 -7.41 3.53 4.27
CA VAL A 117 -8.17 4.18 3.20
C VAL A 117 -9.49 4.78 3.72
N GLU A 118 -10.21 4.07 4.58
CA GLU A 118 -11.48 4.54 5.18
C GLU A 118 -11.27 5.76 6.08
N ARG A 119 -10.08 5.92 6.66
CA ARG A 119 -9.73 7.01 7.59
C ARG A 119 -8.94 8.15 6.94
N LEU A 120 -8.77 8.13 5.60
CA LEU A 120 -8.11 9.23 4.90
C LEU A 120 -8.90 10.53 5.05
N ASP A 121 -8.30 11.50 5.74
CA ASP A 121 -8.90 12.79 6.10
C ASP A 121 -8.04 14.01 5.71
N VAL A 122 -6.89 13.77 5.08
CA VAL A 122 -5.93 14.82 4.74
C VAL A 122 -5.90 15.13 3.24
N THR A 123 -5.72 16.38 2.91
CA THR A 123 -5.63 16.87 1.52
C THR A 123 -4.18 17.02 1.03
N ASN A 124 -3.20 16.97 1.93
CA ASN A 124 -1.80 17.15 1.59
C ASN A 124 -0.89 16.34 2.52
N VAL A 125 -0.25 15.31 1.95
CA VAL A 125 0.63 14.38 2.68
C VAL A 125 1.85 15.08 3.31
N LYS A 126 2.42 16.10 2.65
CA LYS A 126 3.61 16.81 3.16
C LYS A 126 3.27 17.65 4.39
N SER A 127 2.16 18.40 4.33
CA SER A 127 1.70 19.22 5.46
C SER A 127 1.33 18.34 6.66
N ASP A 128 0.66 17.22 6.43
CA ASP A 128 0.33 16.26 7.48
C ASP A 128 1.59 15.60 8.05
N GLY A 129 2.59 15.28 7.23
CA GLY A 129 3.89 14.79 7.70
C GLY A 129 4.61 15.77 8.63
N HIS A 130 4.57 17.06 8.33
CA HIS A 130 5.11 18.09 9.23
C HIS A 130 4.35 18.16 10.56
N ALA A 131 3.02 18.06 10.52
CA ALA A 131 2.20 18.09 11.74
C ALA A 131 2.50 16.90 12.67
N HIS A 132 3.00 15.79 12.13
CA HIS A 132 3.31 14.55 12.87
C HIS A 132 4.83 14.26 12.92
N GLU A 133 5.67 15.28 12.76
CA GLU A 133 7.14 15.13 12.79
C GLU A 133 7.64 14.59 14.14
N ALA A 134 6.93 14.90 15.24
CA ALA A 134 7.30 14.42 16.57
C ALA A 134 7.23 12.89 16.68
N GLU A 135 6.27 12.26 16.01
CA GLU A 135 6.05 10.81 16.02
C GLU A 135 6.90 10.08 14.98
N THR A 136 6.96 10.61 13.75
CA THR A 136 7.62 9.95 12.60
C THR A 136 9.09 10.31 12.46
N GLY A 137 9.50 11.43 13.03
CA GLY A 137 10.87 11.96 13.03
C GLY A 137 11.19 12.86 11.85
N ARG A 138 12.02 13.88 12.13
CA ARG A 138 12.46 14.88 11.14
C ARG A 138 13.07 14.28 9.88
N ASP A 139 13.86 13.21 10.02
CA ASP A 139 14.50 12.55 8.88
C ASP A 139 13.47 11.93 7.92
N PHE A 140 12.36 11.42 8.45
CA PHE A 140 11.27 10.90 7.62
C PHE A 140 10.59 12.04 6.86
N VAL A 141 10.29 13.16 7.51
CA VAL A 141 9.68 14.32 6.86
C VAL A 141 10.59 14.88 5.76
N SER A 142 11.90 14.96 6.02
CA SER A 142 12.89 15.36 5.01
C SER A 142 12.92 14.38 3.83
N ALA A 143 12.88 13.07 4.09
CA ALA A 143 12.83 12.05 3.04
C ALA A 143 11.52 12.10 2.24
N LEU A 144 10.38 12.38 2.88
CA LEU A 144 9.08 12.57 2.22
C LEU A 144 9.13 13.72 1.20
N HIS A 145 9.73 14.85 1.56
CA HIS A 145 9.94 15.98 0.65
C HIS A 145 10.88 15.64 -0.51
N ALA A 146 11.98 14.93 -0.23
CA ALA A 146 12.92 14.48 -1.24
C ALA A 146 12.27 13.52 -2.26
N CYS A 147 11.48 12.56 -1.78
CA CYS A 147 10.70 11.65 -2.64
C CYS A 147 9.73 12.42 -3.53
N HIS A 148 8.99 13.38 -2.98
CA HIS A 148 8.08 14.22 -3.76
C HIS A 148 8.82 14.98 -4.86
N ALA A 149 9.96 15.61 -4.54
CA ALA A 149 10.77 16.35 -5.51
C ALA A 149 11.35 15.43 -6.59
N LEU A 150 11.69 14.18 -6.23
CA LEU A 150 12.19 13.19 -7.20
C LEU A 150 11.08 12.78 -8.18
N PHE A 151 9.89 12.49 -7.70
CA PHE A 151 8.76 12.08 -8.54
C PHE A 151 8.18 13.23 -9.36
N ALA A 152 8.31 14.50 -8.94
CA ALA A 152 7.92 15.65 -9.74
C ALA A 152 8.65 15.71 -11.10
N ARG A 153 9.89 15.19 -11.16
CA ARG A 153 10.67 15.11 -12.42
C ARG A 153 10.03 14.20 -13.48
N LEU A 154 9.14 13.29 -13.09
CA LEU A 154 8.43 12.45 -14.07
C LEU A 154 7.48 13.28 -14.93
N GLN A 155 6.90 14.35 -14.37
CA GLN A 155 6.07 15.31 -15.13
C GLN A 155 6.92 16.09 -16.11
N ASP A 156 8.12 16.56 -15.70
CA ASP A 156 9.02 17.30 -16.57
C ASP A 156 9.46 16.48 -17.80
N LEU A 157 9.48 15.15 -17.70
CA LEU A 157 9.82 14.24 -18.80
C LEU A 157 8.67 14.10 -19.81
N GLU A 158 7.41 14.12 -19.36
CA GLU A 158 6.24 14.08 -20.24
C GLU A 158 6.09 15.40 -21.01
N ASP A 159 6.30 16.54 -20.34
CA ASP A 159 6.21 17.87 -20.95
C ASP A 159 7.31 18.14 -21.98
N GLY A 160 8.37 17.32 -22.02
CA GLY A 160 9.53 17.44 -22.91
C GLY A 160 9.48 16.60 -24.18
N GLU A 161 8.51 15.69 -24.36
CA GLU A 161 8.32 14.96 -25.62
C GLU A 161 7.39 15.79 -26.53
N PRO A 162 7.85 16.27 -27.70
CA PRO A 162 6.95 16.88 -28.66
C PRO A 162 5.99 15.81 -29.20
N ASP A 163 4.69 16.11 -29.18
CA ASP A 163 3.66 15.33 -29.86
C ASP A 163 4.06 15.15 -31.34
N GLU A 164 4.45 13.91 -31.75
CA GLU A 164 4.64 13.53 -33.15
C GLU A 164 3.29 13.30 -33.87
#